data_349518e08f8af6fa1f315652f1fc9147
#
_entry.id   349518e08f8af6fa1f315652f1fc9147
#
_cell.length_a   1.000
_cell.length_b   1.000
_cell.length_c   1.000
_cell.angle_alpha   90.00
_cell.angle_beta   90.00
_cell.angle_gamma   90.00
#
_symmetry.space_group_name_H-M   'P 1'
#
loop_
_entity.id
_entity.type
_entity.pdbx_description
1 polymer ?
#
loop_
_entity_poly.entity_id
_entity_poly.type
_entity_poly.pdbx_seq_one_letter_code
_entity_poly.pdbx_strand_id
1 'polypeptide(L)'
;MTTITAPVKRVPIPDEASAPFFDGALHGELMLLRCQACGTYQSPIAYIGVPLRARCVTCFSGELVWAPSSGNATLYSFVLMHQLYDEAFAAEIPYNIAVVETDEGVRMTSQVVDCPNERLEIGMPLEVTFERMSDAVAVPKFRPRA
;
A
#
# COMPACT_ATOMS: atom_id res chain seq x y z
N MET A 1 18.63 27.88 -22.44
CA MET A 1 18.95 26.55 -21.90
C MET A 1 17.69 25.95 -21.31
N THR A 2 17.24 24.84 -21.86
CA THR A 2 16.09 24.10 -21.28
C THR A 2 16.62 23.28 -20.14
N THR A 3 16.18 23.56 -18.92
CA THR A 3 16.51 22.72 -17.76
C THR A 3 15.68 21.46 -17.89
N ILE A 4 16.31 20.32 -18.18
CA ILE A 4 15.65 19.03 -18.17
C ILE A 4 15.51 18.66 -16.70
N THR A 5 14.31 18.82 -16.16
CA THR A 5 13.98 18.34 -14.82
C THR A 5 13.97 16.83 -14.85
N ALA A 6 14.66 16.17 -13.88
CA ALA A 6 14.62 14.72 -13.77
C ALA A 6 13.16 14.26 -13.56
N PRO A 7 12.75 13.14 -14.21
CA PRO A 7 11.40 12.62 -14.02
C PRO A 7 11.18 12.24 -12.55
N VAL A 8 10.02 12.62 -12.01
CA VAL A 8 9.64 12.34 -10.63
C VAL A 8 8.43 11.44 -10.58
N LYS A 9 8.33 10.63 -9.54
CA LYS A 9 7.17 9.76 -9.31
C LYS A 9 5.90 10.59 -9.15
N ARG A 10 4.80 10.08 -9.68
CA ARG A 10 3.48 10.72 -9.51
C ARG A 10 3.05 10.60 -8.06
N VAL A 11 2.58 11.71 -7.50
CA VAL A 11 2.02 11.77 -6.16
C VAL A 11 0.52 11.48 -6.25
N PRO A 12 -0.02 10.54 -5.44
CA PRO A 12 -1.45 10.32 -5.40
C PRO A 12 -2.22 11.59 -5.04
N ILE A 13 -3.41 11.73 -5.59
CA ILE A 13 -4.33 12.84 -5.28
C ILE A 13 -5.48 12.26 -4.45
N PRO A 14 -5.48 12.44 -3.12
CA PRO A 14 -6.56 11.95 -2.27
C PRO A 14 -7.90 12.60 -2.64
N ASP A 15 -8.96 11.82 -2.58
CA ASP A 15 -10.34 12.27 -2.70
C ASP A 15 -11.07 12.03 -1.37
N GLU A 16 -12.35 12.39 -1.31
CA GLU A 16 -13.16 12.22 -0.11
C GLU A 16 -13.20 10.76 0.36
N ALA A 17 -13.26 9.82 -0.58
CA ALA A 17 -13.36 8.40 -0.26
C ALA A 17 -12.03 7.82 0.25
N SER A 18 -10.90 8.31 -0.24
CA SER A 18 -9.56 7.82 0.11
C SER A 18 -8.86 8.65 1.20
N ALA A 19 -9.40 9.82 1.54
CA ALA A 19 -8.78 10.73 2.51
C ALA A 19 -8.39 10.04 3.84
N PRO A 20 -9.23 9.22 4.48
CA PRO A 20 -8.83 8.58 5.74
C PRO A 20 -7.62 7.65 5.61
N PHE A 21 -7.46 7.00 4.45
CA PHE A 21 -6.30 6.16 4.18
C PHE A 21 -5.00 6.98 4.12
N PHE A 22 -5.02 8.07 3.37
CA PHE A 22 -3.84 8.93 3.23
C PHE A 22 -3.57 9.76 4.48
N ASP A 23 -4.60 10.22 5.18
CA ASP A 23 -4.45 10.92 6.46
C ASP A 23 -3.84 9.99 7.52
N GLY A 24 -4.30 8.74 7.58
CA GLY A 24 -3.71 7.73 8.45
C GLY A 24 -2.23 7.52 8.16
N ALA A 25 -1.86 7.41 6.89
CA ALA A 25 -0.47 7.24 6.48
C ALA A 25 0.42 8.40 6.92
N LEU A 26 -0.07 9.64 6.86
CA LEU A 26 0.66 10.81 7.35
C LEU A 26 0.92 10.75 8.87
N HIS A 27 0.06 10.05 9.61
CA HIS A 27 0.17 9.91 11.06
C HIS A 27 0.79 8.56 11.48
N GLY A 28 1.31 7.79 10.53
CA GLY A 28 1.95 6.51 10.81
C GLY A 28 0.98 5.36 11.06
N GLU A 29 -0.25 5.45 10.59
CA GLU A 29 -1.28 4.42 10.73
C GLU A 29 -1.71 3.85 9.38
N LEU A 30 -1.69 2.53 9.26
CA LEU A 30 -2.28 1.83 8.11
C LEU A 30 -3.77 1.64 8.38
N MET A 31 -4.60 2.37 7.65
CA MET A 31 -6.05 2.31 7.80
C MET A 31 -6.65 1.31 6.82
N LEU A 32 -7.46 0.40 7.35
CA LEU A 32 -8.21 -0.59 6.58
C LEU A 32 -9.71 -0.35 6.77
N LEU A 33 -10.52 -1.03 5.97
CA LEU A 33 -11.98 -1.05 6.18
C LEU A 33 -12.36 -2.30 6.95
N ARG A 34 -13.23 -2.14 7.94
CA ARG A 34 -13.78 -3.25 8.72
C ARG A 34 -15.30 -3.25 8.64
N CYS A 35 -15.88 -4.41 8.36
CA CYS A 35 -17.32 -4.57 8.36
C CYS A 35 -17.85 -4.69 9.79
N GLN A 36 -18.80 -3.82 10.15
CA GLN A 36 -19.44 -3.88 11.47
C GLN A 36 -20.41 -5.06 11.60
N ALA A 37 -20.92 -5.56 10.48
CA ALA A 37 -21.88 -6.67 10.50
C ALA A 37 -21.19 -8.03 10.70
N CYS A 38 -20.07 -8.31 10.02
CA CYS A 38 -19.40 -9.61 10.10
C CYS A 38 -17.96 -9.55 10.63
N GLY A 39 -17.40 -8.37 10.82
CA GLY A 39 -16.05 -8.18 11.36
C GLY A 39 -14.93 -8.38 10.34
N THR A 40 -15.21 -8.66 9.09
CA THR A 40 -14.20 -8.83 8.05
C THR A 40 -13.48 -7.53 7.75
N TYR A 41 -12.15 -7.58 7.68
CA TYR A 41 -11.32 -6.49 7.19
C TYR A 41 -11.12 -6.61 5.69
N GLN A 42 -11.02 -5.49 5.00
CA GLN A 42 -10.72 -5.45 3.57
C GLN A 42 -9.87 -4.24 3.21
N SER A 43 -9.18 -4.35 2.07
CA SER A 43 -8.38 -3.25 1.55
C SER A 43 -9.27 -2.07 1.15
N PRO A 44 -8.93 -0.85 1.54
CA PRO A 44 -9.63 0.34 1.09
C PRO A 44 -9.30 0.73 -0.35
N ILE A 45 -8.25 0.14 -0.91
CA ILE A 45 -7.80 0.48 -2.26
C ILE A 45 -8.65 -0.27 -3.25
N ALA A 46 -9.53 0.46 -3.94
CA ALA A 46 -10.29 -0.09 -5.07
C ALA A 46 -9.38 -0.18 -6.31
N TYR A 47 -9.72 -1.09 -7.21
CA TYR A 47 -9.08 -1.14 -8.52
C TYR A 47 -9.24 0.19 -9.25
N ILE A 48 -8.22 0.54 -10.02
CA ILE A 48 -8.18 1.79 -10.80
C ILE A 48 -9.51 1.99 -11.56
N GLY A 49 -10.13 3.15 -11.35
CA GLY A 49 -11.35 3.55 -12.05
C GLY A 49 -12.67 3.02 -11.48
N VAL A 50 -12.62 2.25 -10.40
CA VAL A 50 -13.84 1.82 -9.71
C VAL A 50 -14.02 2.67 -8.46
N PRO A 51 -15.15 3.40 -8.32
CA PRO A 51 -15.43 4.12 -7.08
C PRO A 51 -15.40 3.15 -5.91
N LEU A 52 -14.80 3.57 -4.78
CA LEU A 52 -14.86 2.84 -3.52
C LEU A 52 -16.34 2.69 -3.11
N ARG A 53 -16.98 1.70 -3.69
CA ARG A 53 -18.27 1.26 -3.18
C ARG A 53 -18.00 0.33 -2.03
N ALA A 54 -17.96 0.94 -0.86
CA ALA A 54 -17.66 0.26 0.36
C ALA A 54 -18.78 -0.71 0.73
N ARG A 55 -18.71 -1.92 0.17
CA ARG A 55 -19.49 -3.07 0.62
C ARG A 55 -18.56 -4.17 1.05
N CYS A 56 -18.95 -4.85 2.12
CA CYS A 56 -18.16 -5.97 2.63
C CYS A 56 -18.02 -7.06 1.56
N VAL A 57 -16.81 -7.52 1.33
CA VAL A 57 -16.52 -8.57 0.36
C VAL A 57 -17.03 -9.95 0.80
N THR A 58 -17.38 -10.10 2.08
CA THR A 58 -17.88 -11.37 2.65
C THR A 58 -19.40 -11.39 2.76
N CYS A 59 -20.02 -10.38 3.38
CA CYS A 59 -21.46 -10.38 3.64
C CYS A 59 -22.26 -9.32 2.86
N PHE A 60 -21.58 -8.52 2.03
CA PHE A 60 -22.18 -7.46 1.22
C PHE A 60 -22.85 -6.31 2.00
N SER A 61 -22.65 -6.24 3.31
CA SER A 61 -23.13 -5.12 4.12
C SER A 61 -22.47 -3.81 3.69
N GLY A 62 -23.20 -2.71 3.75
CA GLY A 62 -22.69 -1.37 3.56
C GLY A 62 -22.10 -0.75 4.82
N GLU A 63 -22.10 -1.46 5.95
CA GLU A 63 -21.65 -0.95 7.25
C GLU A 63 -20.14 -1.12 7.44
N LEU A 64 -19.36 -0.47 6.59
CA LEU A 64 -17.92 -0.45 6.67
C LEU A 64 -17.45 0.79 7.42
N VAL A 65 -16.47 0.60 8.30
CA VAL A 65 -15.80 1.66 9.04
C VAL A 65 -14.30 1.58 8.84
N TRP A 66 -13.64 2.73 8.93
CA TRP A 66 -12.20 2.77 8.94
C TRP A 66 -11.66 2.26 10.27
N ALA A 67 -10.68 1.38 10.22
CA ALA A 67 -10.07 0.79 11.40
C ALA A 67 -8.55 0.66 11.20
N PRO A 68 -7.73 1.00 12.21
CA PRO A 68 -6.29 0.85 12.09
C PRO A 68 -5.87 -0.61 12.09
N SER A 69 -4.89 -0.94 11.24
CA SER A 69 -4.17 -2.22 11.28
C SER A 69 -3.13 -2.20 12.39
N SER A 70 -2.73 -3.39 12.86
CA SER A 70 -1.55 -3.54 13.72
C SER A 70 -0.28 -3.07 13.02
N GLY A 71 -0.28 -3.06 11.70
CA GLY A 71 0.89 -2.76 10.88
C GLY A 71 1.78 -3.96 10.59
N ASN A 72 1.51 -5.09 11.21
CA ASN A 72 2.25 -6.33 10.98
C ASN A 72 1.67 -7.09 9.79
N ALA A 73 2.55 -7.69 8.99
CA ALA A 73 2.17 -8.43 7.81
C ALA A 73 3.19 -9.51 7.50
N THR A 74 2.90 -10.32 6.51
CA THR A 74 3.83 -11.28 5.92
C THR A 74 3.91 -11.07 4.41
N LEU A 75 5.04 -11.43 3.82
CA LEU A 75 5.21 -11.39 2.37
C LEU A 75 4.47 -12.59 1.76
N TYR A 76 3.37 -12.31 1.08
CA TYR A 76 2.55 -13.34 0.45
C TYR A 76 3.11 -13.75 -0.92
N SER A 77 3.49 -12.74 -1.74
CA SER A 77 4.05 -12.96 -3.07
C SER A 77 4.81 -11.72 -3.52
N PHE A 78 5.67 -11.85 -4.50
CA PHE A 78 6.33 -10.70 -5.10
C PHE A 78 6.80 -11.00 -6.52
N VAL A 79 7.01 -9.95 -7.29
CA VAL A 79 7.71 -9.98 -8.57
C VAL A 79 8.80 -8.94 -8.58
N LEU A 80 9.83 -9.15 -9.41
CA LEU A 80 10.86 -8.15 -9.66
C LEU A 80 10.63 -7.52 -11.02
N MET A 81 10.48 -6.21 -11.03
CA MET A 81 10.25 -5.44 -12.24
C MET A 81 11.59 -5.04 -12.86
N HIS A 82 11.89 -5.64 -13.99
CA HIS A 82 13.12 -5.36 -14.75
C HIS A 82 12.88 -4.41 -15.92
N GLN A 83 11.63 -4.27 -16.34
CA GLN A 83 11.28 -3.42 -17.47
C GLN A 83 10.99 -1.99 -17.02
N LEU A 84 11.53 -1.03 -17.77
CA LEU A 84 11.27 0.38 -17.53
C LEU A 84 9.98 0.80 -18.25
N TYR A 85 8.92 1.06 -17.47
CA TYR A 85 7.66 1.62 -17.97
C TYR A 85 7.54 3.12 -17.71
N ASP A 86 8.18 3.61 -16.67
CA ASP A 86 8.16 5.02 -16.29
C ASP A 86 9.58 5.45 -15.90
N GLU A 87 10.07 6.49 -16.55
CA GLU A 87 11.42 7.01 -16.33
C GLU A 87 11.68 7.40 -14.87
N ALA A 88 10.63 7.72 -14.11
CA ALA A 88 10.77 8.01 -12.67
C ALA A 88 11.31 6.83 -11.86
N PHE A 89 11.22 5.60 -12.36
CA PHE A 89 11.70 4.39 -11.72
C PHE A 89 13.04 3.88 -12.26
N ALA A 90 13.64 4.59 -13.21
CA ALA A 90 14.85 4.11 -13.90
C ALA A 90 15.99 3.76 -12.94
N ALA A 91 16.18 4.55 -11.88
CA ALA A 91 17.25 4.31 -10.90
C ALA A 91 16.97 3.15 -9.94
N GLU A 92 15.73 2.66 -9.89
CA GLU A 92 15.29 1.63 -8.94
C GLU A 92 15.18 0.23 -9.55
N ILE A 93 15.32 0.11 -10.88
CA ILE A 93 15.21 -1.18 -11.58
C ILE A 93 16.44 -2.05 -11.27
N PRO A 94 16.25 -3.35 -10.90
CA PRO A 94 14.97 -4.00 -10.65
C PRO A 94 14.40 -3.62 -9.28
N TYR A 95 13.10 -3.33 -9.25
CA TYR A 95 12.40 -3.09 -7.98
C TYR A 95 11.34 -4.17 -7.75
N ASN A 96 10.99 -4.42 -6.48
CA ASN A 96 9.97 -5.40 -6.18
C ASN A 96 8.58 -4.76 -6.17
N ILE A 97 7.60 -5.56 -6.61
CA ILE A 97 6.18 -5.31 -6.39
C ILE A 97 5.71 -6.48 -5.53
N ALA A 98 5.29 -6.17 -4.31
CA ALA A 98 4.97 -7.18 -3.32
C ALA A 98 3.47 -7.22 -3.05
N VAL A 99 2.95 -8.43 -2.84
CA VAL A 99 1.65 -8.63 -2.20
C VAL A 99 1.94 -9.02 -0.77
N VAL A 100 1.46 -8.22 0.17
CA VAL A 100 1.57 -8.48 1.59
C VAL A 100 0.22 -8.90 2.15
N GLU A 101 0.25 -9.76 3.17
CA GLU A 101 -0.96 -10.15 3.91
C GLU A 101 -0.82 -9.63 5.33
N THR A 102 -1.72 -8.74 5.73
CA THR A 102 -1.72 -8.16 7.06
C THR A 102 -2.21 -9.16 8.10
N ASP A 103 -1.92 -8.93 9.38
CA ASP A 103 -2.41 -9.77 10.47
C ASP A 103 -3.95 -9.85 10.51
N GLU A 104 -4.63 -8.81 9.99
CA GLU A 104 -6.08 -8.78 9.86
C GLU A 104 -6.62 -9.63 8.69
N GLY A 105 -5.72 -10.22 7.89
CA GLY A 105 -6.10 -11.07 6.75
C GLY A 105 -6.31 -10.31 5.43
N VAL A 106 -5.85 -9.08 5.34
CA VAL A 106 -5.98 -8.25 4.13
C VAL A 106 -4.75 -8.39 3.26
N ARG A 107 -4.96 -8.71 1.99
CA ARG A 107 -3.91 -8.70 0.97
C ARG A 107 -3.89 -7.36 0.26
N MET A 108 -2.71 -6.78 0.14
CA MET A 108 -2.55 -5.51 -0.56
C MET A 108 -1.23 -5.48 -1.32
N THR A 109 -1.24 -4.75 -2.42
CA THR A 109 -0.04 -4.55 -3.23
C THR A 109 0.75 -3.37 -2.67
N SER A 110 2.04 -3.58 -2.47
CA SER A 110 2.96 -2.57 -1.96
C SER A 110 4.39 -2.86 -2.43
N GLN A 111 5.35 -2.39 -1.71
CA GLN A 111 6.77 -2.63 -1.95
C GLN A 111 7.46 -2.95 -0.63
N VAL A 112 8.40 -3.89 -0.65
CA VAL A 112 9.29 -4.12 0.48
C VAL A 112 10.51 -3.24 0.32
N VAL A 113 10.79 -2.43 1.33
CA VAL A 113 11.93 -1.54 1.42
C VAL A 113 12.90 -2.03 2.51
N ASP A 114 14.07 -1.45 2.58
CA ASP A 114 15.11 -1.81 3.56
C ASP A 114 15.50 -3.29 3.54
N CYS A 115 15.35 -3.92 2.37
CA CYS A 115 15.68 -5.32 2.14
C CYS A 115 16.13 -5.51 0.70
N PRO A 116 17.33 -6.04 0.46
CA PRO A 116 17.76 -6.37 -0.89
C PRO A 116 16.81 -7.39 -1.53
N ASN A 117 16.57 -7.26 -2.83
CA ASN A 117 15.66 -8.17 -3.54
C ASN A 117 16.05 -9.64 -3.38
N GLU A 118 17.36 -9.94 -3.28
CA GLU A 118 17.89 -11.29 -3.12
C GLU A 118 17.54 -11.94 -1.78
N ARG A 119 17.12 -11.13 -0.80
CA ARG A 119 16.74 -11.60 0.54
C ARG A 119 15.24 -11.71 0.74
N LEU A 120 14.44 -11.41 -0.28
CA LEU A 120 13.00 -11.56 -0.18
C LEU A 120 12.62 -13.04 -0.12
N GLU A 121 11.87 -13.43 0.89
CA GLU A 121 11.35 -14.79 1.06
C GLU A 121 9.85 -14.73 1.32
N ILE A 122 9.10 -15.59 0.62
CA ILE A 122 7.67 -15.78 0.87
C ILE A 122 7.48 -16.21 2.32
N GLY A 123 6.55 -15.54 3.01
CA GLY A 123 6.26 -15.81 4.43
C GLY A 123 7.10 -15.02 5.42
N MET A 124 8.08 -14.24 4.95
CA MET A 124 8.88 -13.42 5.87
C MET A 124 8.02 -12.40 6.62
N PRO A 125 8.31 -12.16 7.91
CA PRO A 125 7.58 -11.17 8.67
C PRO A 125 7.95 -9.74 8.23
N LEU A 126 6.92 -8.91 8.08
CA LEU A 126 7.04 -7.52 7.67
C LEU A 126 6.31 -6.61 8.65
N GLU A 127 6.70 -5.35 8.65
CA GLU A 127 5.97 -4.28 9.33
C GLU A 127 5.79 -3.10 8.38
N VAL A 128 4.69 -2.37 8.55
CA VAL A 128 4.42 -1.20 7.74
C VAL A 128 5.39 -0.07 8.07
N THR A 129 5.81 0.65 7.03
CA THR A 129 6.49 1.94 7.12
C THR A 129 5.83 2.86 6.11
N PHE A 130 6.14 4.15 6.16
CA PHE A 130 5.45 5.12 5.31
C PHE A 130 6.49 5.95 4.56
N GLU A 131 6.31 6.05 3.25
CA GLU A 131 7.10 6.93 2.41
C GLU A 131 6.34 8.23 2.19
N ARG A 132 6.93 9.34 2.63
CA ARG A 132 6.37 10.66 2.39
C ARG A 132 6.65 11.06 0.94
N MET A 133 5.58 11.22 0.16
CA MET A 133 5.66 11.61 -1.25
C MET A 133 5.63 13.13 -1.42
N SER A 134 4.95 13.84 -0.50
CA SER A 134 4.85 15.29 -0.45
C SER A 134 4.53 15.71 0.98
N ASP A 135 4.37 17.01 1.21
CA ASP A 135 3.93 17.50 2.53
C ASP A 135 2.51 17.02 2.89
N ALA A 136 1.71 16.67 1.91
CA ALA A 136 0.31 16.29 2.08
C ALA A 136 0.03 14.80 1.90
N VAL A 137 0.98 14.00 1.38
CA VAL A 137 0.73 12.61 1.01
C VAL A 137 1.87 11.70 1.46
N ALA A 138 1.54 10.66 2.18
CA ALA A 138 2.41 9.53 2.45
C ALA A 138 1.73 8.23 1.99
N VAL A 139 2.52 7.23 1.63
CA VAL A 139 2.02 5.93 1.18
C VAL A 139 2.65 4.82 2.00
N PRO A 140 1.91 3.74 2.30
CA PRO A 140 2.47 2.61 3.03
C PRO A 140 3.43 1.81 2.17
N LYS A 141 4.53 1.45 2.78
CA LYS A 141 5.51 0.46 2.32
C LYS A 141 5.69 -0.55 3.45
N PHE A 142 6.41 -1.61 3.20
CA PHE A 142 6.70 -2.62 4.23
C PHE A 142 8.20 -2.86 4.30
N ARG A 143 8.66 -3.21 5.49
CA ARG A 143 10.05 -3.55 5.73
C ARG A 143 10.14 -4.81 6.58
N PRO A 144 11.28 -5.53 6.57
CA PRO A 144 11.44 -6.68 7.44
C PRO A 144 11.23 -6.31 8.90
N ARG A 145 10.48 -7.13 9.61
CA ARG A 145 10.28 -7.01 11.06
C ARG A 145 11.30 -7.88 11.78
N ALA A 146 11.92 -7.27 12.75
CA ALA A 146 12.89 -7.99 13.59
C ALA A 146 12.21 -9.04 14.47
#